data_510c8d8e98f2cb234da74de7eae3abd4
#
_entry.id   510c8d8e98f2cb234da74de7eae3abd4
#
_cell.length_a   1.000
_cell.length_b   1.000
_cell.length_c   1.000
_cell.angle_alpha   90.00
_cell.angle_beta   90.00
_cell.angle_gamma   90.00
#
_symmetry.space_group_name_H-M   'P 1'
#
loop_
_entity.id
_entity.type
_entity.pdbx_description
1 polymer ?
#
loop_
_entity_poly.entity_id
_entity_poly.type
_entity_poly.pdbx_seq_one_letter_code
_entity_poly.pdbx_strand_id
1 'polypeptide(L)'
;NLLVAFMPWKGFNFEDAIVINEKVVREDIFTSIHIEEYEMDVRDTKLGEEELTNDIPNVSEDATRNLDENGIIRVGAKIKEGDILIGKITPKGETDPTPEEKLLRAIFGDKAGDVKDASYKAPPSTEGIVVTTKLFQKAKKDKNSKVREKSELEKAEKVHVQNLEEIKKVLVVKLMQLVGGKTTTGIKNSFGEEAVPKGTKFSEKLLGSLNYQNLDASDWTKEDETNELIKRLIHNFNIKFNEEKGRFLRDKYAITVGDELPSGVLKLAKVYIAQKRKLRVGDKMAGRHGNKGIVAKIVRDEDMPFLEDGTPVDVVLNPLGVPSRMNIGQIYETVLGWAGKELGVKFATPIFDGANVEEIEHYIEEAKLPRLGSTYLYDGETGQRFDQKTTVGVIYIIKLSHMVDDKMHARSIGPYSLITQQPLGGKAQFGGQRLGEMEVWALEAYGASNILQELLTVKSDDIQGRAKAYEAIVKGDNLPIPGIPESFNVLVHELRGLALDLDFDE
;
A
#
# COMPACT_ATOMS: atom_id res chain seq x y z
N ASN A 1 3.57 21.81 -7.29
CA ASN A 1 3.80 22.82 -8.34
C ASN A 1 5.19 22.62 -8.89
N LEU A 2 5.31 22.46 -10.22
CA LEU A 2 6.58 22.20 -10.91
C LEU A 2 6.76 23.21 -12.05
N LEU A 3 8.01 23.52 -12.36
CA LEU A 3 8.39 24.31 -13.52
C LEU A 3 8.31 23.44 -14.77
N VAL A 4 7.43 23.80 -15.70
CA VAL A 4 7.12 23.00 -16.89
C VAL A 4 7.46 23.77 -18.15
N ALA A 5 8.00 23.08 -19.15
CA ALA A 5 8.17 23.58 -20.50
C ALA A 5 7.29 22.79 -21.48
N PHE A 6 6.55 23.51 -22.35
CA PHE A 6 5.77 22.89 -23.44
C PHE A 6 6.58 22.89 -24.73
N MET A 7 7.32 21.82 -24.95
CA MET A 7 8.15 21.67 -26.16
C MET A 7 8.29 20.21 -26.56
N PRO A 8 8.35 19.89 -27.86
CA PRO A 8 8.80 18.57 -28.29
C PRO A 8 10.29 18.43 -27.98
N TRP A 9 10.70 17.33 -27.36
CA TRP A 9 12.09 17.15 -26.96
C TRP A 9 12.62 15.74 -27.30
N LYS A 10 13.49 15.66 -28.29
CA LYS A 10 14.20 14.45 -28.73
C LYS A 10 13.29 13.21 -28.93
N GLY A 11 11.99 13.39 -29.11
CA GLY A 11 11.01 12.32 -29.20
C GLY A 11 10.65 11.65 -27.88
N PHE A 12 11.26 12.03 -26.74
CA PHE A 12 11.00 11.38 -25.46
C PHE A 12 9.61 11.68 -24.88
N ASN A 13 8.98 12.75 -25.32
CA ASN A 13 7.64 13.15 -24.93
C ASN A 13 6.60 12.99 -26.05
N PHE A 14 6.83 12.03 -26.95
CA PHE A 14 5.89 11.69 -28.02
C PHE A 14 4.53 11.30 -27.43
N GLU A 15 3.45 11.76 -28.06
CA GLU A 15 2.07 11.65 -27.56
C GLU A 15 1.91 12.28 -26.18
N ASP A 16 1.45 11.53 -25.17
CA ASP A 16 1.23 11.97 -23.79
C ASP A 16 2.37 11.57 -22.85
N ALA A 17 3.55 11.30 -23.39
CA ALA A 17 4.72 10.96 -22.60
C ALA A 17 5.26 12.20 -21.88
N ILE A 18 5.68 12.01 -20.65
CA ILE A 18 6.22 13.06 -19.76
C ILE A 18 7.69 12.77 -19.50
N VAL A 19 8.52 13.79 -19.65
CA VAL A 19 9.91 13.73 -19.20
C VAL A 19 10.06 14.52 -17.93
N ILE A 20 10.72 13.92 -16.95
CA ILE A 20 10.84 14.45 -15.58
C ILE A 20 12.31 14.59 -15.21
N ASN A 21 12.64 15.66 -14.50
CA ASN A 21 13.93 15.88 -13.92
C ASN A 21 14.18 14.93 -12.74
N GLU A 22 15.37 14.36 -12.64
CA GLU A 22 15.80 13.51 -11.52
C GLU A 22 15.68 14.21 -10.16
N LYS A 23 15.86 15.52 -10.10
CA LYS A 23 15.68 16.34 -8.90
C LYS A 23 14.32 16.11 -8.24
N VAL A 24 13.24 16.00 -9.02
CA VAL A 24 11.88 15.74 -8.56
C VAL A 24 11.78 14.43 -7.80
N VAL A 25 12.50 13.39 -8.26
CA VAL A 25 12.54 12.07 -7.62
C VAL A 25 13.47 12.05 -6.42
N ARG A 26 14.61 12.74 -6.52
CA ARG A 26 15.62 12.84 -5.46
C ARG A 26 15.08 13.58 -4.23
N GLU A 27 14.34 14.66 -4.44
CA GLU A 27 13.72 15.46 -3.38
C GLU A 27 12.41 14.87 -2.85
N ASP A 28 12.04 13.66 -3.27
CA ASP A 28 10.83 12.94 -2.82
C ASP A 28 9.50 13.74 -3.04
N ILE A 29 9.40 14.60 -4.07
CA ILE A 29 8.25 15.50 -4.28
C ILE A 29 6.96 14.71 -4.52
N PHE A 30 7.00 13.61 -5.28
CA PHE A 30 5.86 12.72 -5.54
C PHE A 30 5.97 11.38 -4.84
N THR A 31 6.75 11.28 -3.80
CA THR A 31 6.82 10.07 -3.00
C THR A 31 5.57 9.92 -2.17
N SER A 32 4.95 8.75 -2.24
CA SER A 32 3.74 8.42 -1.50
C SER A 32 3.98 7.23 -0.58
N ILE A 33 3.26 7.21 0.55
CA ILE A 33 3.27 6.09 1.48
C ILE A 33 1.92 5.39 1.35
N HIS A 34 1.98 4.09 1.06
CA HIS A 34 0.81 3.22 0.93
C HIS A 34 0.84 2.21 2.06
N ILE A 35 -0.28 2.08 2.76
CA ILE A 35 -0.45 1.06 3.80
C ILE A 35 -1.47 0.05 3.26
N GLU A 36 -1.00 -1.18 3.05
CA GLU A 36 -1.82 -2.27 2.56
C GLU A 36 -2.10 -3.27 3.69
N GLU A 37 -3.33 -3.77 3.73
CA GLU A 37 -3.78 -4.76 4.68
C GLU A 37 -3.81 -6.13 3.98
N TYR A 38 -3.14 -7.10 4.58
CA TYR A 38 -3.18 -8.50 4.17
C TYR A 38 -3.81 -9.30 5.27
N GLU A 39 -4.88 -10.04 4.94
CA GLU A 39 -5.60 -10.86 5.90
C GLU A 39 -5.62 -12.33 5.50
N MET A 40 -5.59 -13.20 6.50
CA MET A 40 -5.75 -14.62 6.33
C MET A 40 -6.62 -15.21 7.45
N ASP A 41 -7.60 -15.95 7.05
CA ASP A 41 -8.48 -16.70 7.95
C ASP A 41 -7.98 -18.13 8.17
N VAL A 42 -8.27 -18.66 9.33
CA VAL A 42 -8.04 -20.04 9.73
C VAL A 42 -9.39 -20.67 10.00
N ARG A 43 -9.67 -21.76 9.27
CA ARG A 43 -10.97 -22.42 9.31
C ARG A 43 -10.85 -23.83 9.89
N ASP A 44 -11.97 -24.31 10.40
CA ASP A 44 -12.15 -25.73 10.71
C ASP A 44 -12.58 -26.44 9.43
N THR A 45 -11.76 -27.39 8.96
CA THR A 45 -12.05 -28.17 7.77
C THR A 45 -12.45 -29.59 8.13
N LYS A 46 -13.13 -30.29 7.22
CA LYS A 46 -13.54 -31.71 7.42
C LYS A 46 -12.36 -32.66 7.69
N LEU A 47 -11.14 -32.26 7.30
CA LEU A 47 -9.91 -33.05 7.47
C LEU A 47 -9.14 -32.70 8.75
N GLY A 48 -9.55 -31.64 9.45
CA GLY A 48 -8.93 -31.13 10.67
C GLY A 48 -8.89 -29.61 10.70
N GLU A 49 -8.50 -29.05 11.82
CA GLU A 49 -8.33 -27.61 11.98
C GLU A 49 -7.08 -27.14 11.23
N GLU A 50 -7.17 -26.03 10.51
CA GLU A 50 -6.00 -25.32 10.00
C GLU A 50 -5.25 -24.68 11.18
N GLU A 51 -3.95 -24.51 11.06
CA GLU A 51 -3.13 -23.95 12.13
C GLU A 51 -2.19 -22.84 11.59
N LEU A 52 -2.05 -21.77 12.38
CA LEU A 52 -1.01 -20.77 12.16
C LEU A 52 0.24 -21.20 12.91
N THR A 53 1.35 -21.34 12.17
CA THR A 53 2.63 -21.77 12.73
C THR A 53 3.80 -21.20 11.93
N ASN A 54 4.96 -21.12 12.55
CA ASN A 54 6.23 -20.82 11.90
C ASN A 54 6.94 -22.09 11.38
N ASP A 55 6.49 -23.28 11.80
CA ASP A 55 7.02 -24.55 11.32
C ASP A 55 6.25 -24.98 10.06
N ILE A 56 6.76 -24.56 8.90
CA ILE A 56 6.13 -24.78 7.60
C ILE A 56 6.93 -25.85 6.85
N PRO A 57 6.29 -26.92 6.36
CA PRO A 57 6.98 -27.97 5.62
C PRO A 57 7.59 -27.43 4.31
N ASN A 58 8.77 -27.93 3.96
CA ASN A 58 9.50 -27.61 2.73
C ASN A 58 9.92 -26.13 2.56
N VAL A 59 10.05 -25.38 3.66
CA VAL A 59 10.51 -23.98 3.69
C VAL A 59 11.82 -23.91 4.47
N SER A 60 12.76 -23.09 4.00
CA SER A 60 14.04 -22.89 4.70
C SER A 60 13.83 -22.08 5.99
N GLU A 61 14.68 -22.32 6.99
CA GLU A 61 14.68 -21.58 8.26
C GLU A 61 14.89 -20.07 8.06
N ASP A 62 15.62 -19.67 7.03
CA ASP A 62 15.83 -18.26 6.69
C ASP A 62 14.53 -17.56 6.28
N ALA A 63 13.63 -18.24 5.57
CA ALA A 63 12.35 -17.69 5.14
C ALA A 63 11.34 -17.54 6.31
N THR A 64 11.50 -18.35 7.37
CA THR A 64 10.63 -18.30 8.56
C THR A 64 11.23 -17.48 9.70
N ARG A 65 12.48 -16.99 9.58
CA ARG A 65 13.21 -16.25 10.62
C ARG A 65 12.46 -15.02 11.17
N ASN A 66 11.69 -14.35 10.33
CA ASN A 66 10.94 -13.15 10.69
C ASN A 66 9.54 -13.46 11.23
N LEU A 67 9.14 -14.73 11.31
CA LEU A 67 7.85 -15.13 11.85
C LEU A 67 7.90 -15.22 13.37
N ASP A 68 6.77 -14.92 13.98
CA ASP A 68 6.49 -15.09 15.42
C ASP A 68 6.07 -16.54 15.72
N GLU A 69 5.95 -16.92 16.97
CA GLU A 69 5.44 -18.23 17.43
C GLU A 69 4.05 -18.55 16.83
N ASN A 70 3.24 -17.53 16.56
CA ASN A 70 1.95 -17.64 15.91
C ASN A 70 2.02 -17.68 14.37
N GLY A 71 3.20 -17.80 13.78
CA GLY A 71 3.37 -17.77 12.33
C GLY A 71 3.12 -16.42 11.65
N ILE A 72 3.04 -15.32 12.41
CA ILE A 72 2.81 -13.98 11.88
C ILE A 72 4.15 -13.23 11.83
N ILE A 73 4.37 -12.48 10.77
CA ILE A 73 5.60 -11.70 10.60
C ILE A 73 5.72 -10.61 11.66
N ARG A 74 6.95 -10.38 12.17
CA ARG A 74 7.22 -9.41 13.23
C ARG A 74 7.08 -7.98 12.75
N VAL A 75 6.59 -7.11 13.64
CA VAL A 75 6.54 -5.66 13.41
C VAL A 75 7.96 -5.11 13.22
N GLY A 76 8.13 -4.23 12.21
CA GLY A 76 9.43 -3.67 11.82
C GLY A 76 10.25 -4.53 10.87
N ALA A 77 9.80 -5.72 10.50
CA ALA A 77 10.47 -6.55 9.50
C ALA A 77 10.37 -5.90 8.11
N LYS A 78 11.48 -5.94 7.37
CA LYS A 78 11.50 -5.59 5.94
C LYS A 78 11.03 -6.77 5.13
N ILE A 79 10.13 -6.52 4.20
CA ILE A 79 9.49 -7.52 3.36
C ILE A 79 9.93 -7.32 1.93
N LYS A 80 10.13 -8.43 1.24
CA LYS A 80 10.32 -8.52 -0.20
C LYS A 80 9.27 -9.43 -0.82
N GLU A 81 9.15 -9.36 -2.13
CA GLU A 81 8.32 -10.28 -2.91
C GLU A 81 8.62 -11.75 -2.57
N GLY A 82 7.56 -12.53 -2.31
CA GLY A 82 7.66 -13.94 -1.98
C GLY A 82 7.93 -14.27 -0.51
N ASP A 83 8.23 -13.30 0.35
CA ASP A 83 8.39 -13.52 1.79
C ASP A 83 7.06 -13.97 2.42
N ILE A 84 7.15 -14.84 3.44
CA ILE A 84 5.98 -15.32 4.15
C ILE A 84 5.51 -14.26 5.13
N LEU A 85 4.28 -13.80 4.97
CA LEU A 85 3.64 -12.83 5.86
C LEU A 85 2.89 -13.52 6.99
N ILE A 86 2.17 -14.59 6.66
CA ILE A 86 1.38 -15.38 7.61
C ILE A 86 1.60 -16.84 7.28
N GLY A 87 2.25 -17.58 8.17
CA GLY A 87 2.46 -19.02 8.05
C GLY A 87 1.20 -19.78 8.44
N LYS A 88 0.67 -20.59 7.52
CA LYS A 88 -0.49 -21.45 7.72
C LYS A 88 -0.25 -22.82 7.14
N ILE A 89 -0.65 -23.85 7.89
CA ILE A 89 -0.67 -25.22 7.43
C ILE A 89 -2.09 -25.74 7.40
N THR A 90 -2.40 -26.52 6.37
CA THR A 90 -3.71 -27.16 6.20
C THR A 90 -3.52 -28.67 6.18
N PRO A 91 -4.33 -29.46 6.91
CA PRO A 91 -4.29 -30.92 6.85
C PRO A 91 -4.52 -31.42 5.44
N LYS A 92 -3.73 -32.40 5.00
CA LYS A 92 -3.79 -32.96 3.66
C LYS A 92 -4.76 -34.14 3.64
N GLY A 93 -5.73 -34.09 2.74
CA GLY A 93 -6.53 -35.26 2.41
C GLY A 93 -5.79 -36.21 1.46
N GLU A 94 -6.18 -37.46 1.41
CA GLU A 94 -5.73 -38.40 0.39
C GLU A 94 -6.27 -37.97 -1.00
N THR A 95 -5.45 -37.16 -1.71
CA THR A 95 -5.70 -36.81 -3.11
C THR A 95 -4.56 -37.31 -3.96
N ASP A 96 -4.89 -37.85 -5.13
CA ASP A 96 -3.85 -38.24 -6.10
C ASP A 96 -3.00 -37.00 -6.48
N PRO A 97 -1.68 -37.06 -6.31
CA PRO A 97 -0.79 -35.95 -6.63
C PRO A 97 -0.82 -35.66 -8.13
N THR A 98 -0.76 -34.39 -8.48
CA THR A 98 -0.67 -33.96 -9.89
C THR A 98 0.61 -34.52 -10.53
N PRO A 99 0.67 -34.63 -11.87
CA PRO A 99 1.90 -35.09 -12.55
C PRO A 99 3.14 -34.27 -12.17
N GLU A 100 2.97 -32.96 -11.98
CA GLU A 100 4.03 -32.04 -11.57
C GLU A 100 4.47 -32.31 -10.11
N GLU A 101 3.53 -32.57 -9.20
CA GLU A 101 3.84 -32.95 -7.83
C GLU A 101 4.53 -34.33 -7.75
N LYS A 102 4.13 -35.29 -8.60
CA LYS A 102 4.82 -36.59 -8.69
C LYS A 102 6.27 -36.40 -9.12
N LEU A 103 6.53 -35.55 -10.08
CA LEU A 103 7.87 -35.24 -10.57
C LEU A 103 8.72 -34.56 -9.48
N LEU A 104 8.15 -33.57 -8.77
CA LEU A 104 8.82 -32.91 -7.67
C LEU A 104 9.15 -33.86 -6.51
N ARG A 105 8.25 -34.79 -6.18
CA ARG A 105 8.49 -35.83 -5.17
C ARG A 105 9.63 -36.78 -5.60
N ALA A 106 9.69 -37.12 -6.87
CA ALA A 106 10.75 -37.96 -7.40
C ALA A 106 12.15 -37.30 -7.36
N ILE A 107 12.20 -35.97 -7.53
CA ILE A 107 13.45 -35.20 -7.52
C ILE A 107 13.89 -34.85 -6.09
N PHE A 108 12.98 -34.42 -5.21
CA PHE A 108 13.32 -33.91 -3.87
C PHE A 108 13.05 -34.88 -2.71
N GLY A 109 12.50 -36.07 -2.98
CA GLY A 109 12.20 -37.11 -1.98
C GLY A 109 10.94 -36.86 -1.17
N ASP A 110 10.39 -37.93 -0.57
CA ASP A 110 9.15 -37.91 0.24
C ASP A 110 9.38 -37.27 1.63
N LYS A 111 9.47 -35.96 1.71
CA LYS A 111 9.23 -35.23 2.97
C LYS A 111 7.85 -34.56 2.96
N ALA A 112 6.86 -35.21 2.39
CA ALA A 112 5.49 -34.78 2.46
C ALA A 112 4.91 -35.24 3.81
N GLY A 113 4.96 -34.38 4.82
CA GLY A 113 4.17 -34.52 6.04
C GLY A 113 2.67 -34.53 5.74
N ASP A 114 1.85 -34.90 6.73
CA ASP A 114 0.38 -34.95 6.64
C ASP A 114 -0.28 -33.57 6.43
N VAL A 115 0.51 -32.52 6.25
CA VAL A 115 0.07 -31.13 6.12
C VAL A 115 0.61 -30.48 4.85
N LYS A 116 -0.17 -29.56 4.29
CA LYS A 116 0.18 -28.74 3.11
C LYS A 116 0.44 -27.29 3.55
N ASP A 117 1.49 -26.69 2.95
CA ASP A 117 1.73 -25.24 3.07
C ASP A 117 0.58 -24.46 2.41
N ALA A 118 -0.10 -23.66 3.21
CA ALA A 118 -1.14 -22.71 2.78
C ALA A 118 -0.82 -21.29 3.25
N SER A 119 0.45 -20.99 3.45
CA SER A 119 0.93 -19.69 3.93
C SER A 119 0.64 -18.56 2.97
N TYR A 120 0.38 -17.38 3.50
CA TYR A 120 0.23 -16.17 2.71
C TYR A 120 1.59 -15.55 2.44
N LYS A 121 1.98 -15.53 1.17
CA LYS A 121 3.24 -14.95 0.71
C LYS A 121 2.99 -13.54 0.18
N ALA A 122 3.99 -12.67 0.35
CA ALA A 122 3.94 -11.32 -0.18
C ALA A 122 3.71 -11.34 -1.70
N PRO A 123 2.69 -10.64 -2.21
CA PRO A 123 2.41 -10.59 -3.65
C PRO A 123 3.57 -9.97 -4.42
N PRO A 124 3.65 -10.22 -5.75
CA PRO A 124 4.62 -9.56 -6.61
C PRO A 124 4.59 -8.04 -6.47
N SER A 125 5.75 -7.41 -6.52
CA SER A 125 5.94 -5.96 -6.36
C SER A 125 5.67 -5.41 -4.95
N THR A 126 5.53 -6.26 -3.93
CA THR A 126 5.39 -5.82 -2.54
C THR A 126 6.78 -5.68 -1.91
N GLU A 127 7.19 -4.44 -1.64
CA GLU A 127 8.41 -4.14 -0.90
C GLU A 127 8.08 -3.08 0.17
N GLY A 128 8.28 -3.42 1.45
CA GLY A 128 7.87 -2.51 2.52
C GLY A 128 8.33 -2.94 3.91
N ILE A 129 7.73 -2.30 4.91
CA ILE A 129 8.00 -2.57 6.32
C ILE A 129 6.67 -2.88 7.02
N VAL A 130 6.66 -3.90 7.87
CA VAL A 130 5.50 -4.23 8.70
C VAL A 130 5.29 -3.15 9.76
N VAL A 131 4.14 -2.49 9.74
CA VAL A 131 3.78 -1.43 10.70
C VAL A 131 3.12 -2.03 11.93
N THR A 132 2.16 -2.91 11.73
CA THR A 132 1.43 -3.57 12.80
C THR A 132 0.86 -4.90 12.36
N THR A 133 0.64 -5.77 13.32
CA THR A 133 -0.02 -7.07 13.12
C THR A 133 -1.17 -7.19 14.11
N LYS A 134 -2.24 -7.87 13.72
CA LYS A 134 -3.38 -8.15 14.59
C LYS A 134 -3.78 -9.60 14.43
N LEU A 135 -4.01 -10.28 15.55
CA LEU A 135 -4.52 -11.63 15.59
C LEU A 135 -5.85 -11.62 16.34
N PHE A 136 -6.92 -11.99 15.66
CA PHE A 136 -8.24 -12.17 16.23
C PHE A 136 -8.47 -13.66 16.44
N GLN A 137 -8.98 -14.03 17.60
CA GLN A 137 -9.25 -15.44 17.96
C GLN A 137 -10.63 -15.58 18.57
N LYS A 138 -11.33 -16.62 18.15
CA LYS A 138 -12.58 -16.99 18.81
C LYS A 138 -12.29 -17.69 20.14
N ALA A 139 -12.91 -17.24 21.21
CA ALA A 139 -12.72 -17.87 22.53
C ALA A 139 -13.17 -19.34 22.51
N LYS A 140 -12.23 -20.28 22.66
CA LYS A 140 -12.55 -21.69 22.86
C LYS A 140 -12.90 -21.89 24.35
N LYS A 141 -14.09 -22.45 24.65
CA LYS A 141 -14.58 -22.67 26.03
C LYS A 141 -14.04 -23.96 26.67
N ASP A 142 -12.77 -24.27 26.51
CA ASP A 142 -12.13 -25.43 27.11
C ASP A 142 -11.60 -25.15 28.53
N LYS A 143 -11.45 -26.20 29.36
CA LYS A 143 -10.95 -26.04 30.73
C LYS A 143 -9.56 -25.40 30.81
N ASN A 144 -8.69 -25.68 29.85
CA ASN A 144 -7.35 -25.11 29.78
C ASN A 144 -7.36 -23.66 29.32
N SER A 145 -8.33 -23.24 28.48
CA SER A 145 -8.48 -21.86 28.04
C SER A 145 -8.86 -20.94 29.20
N LYS A 146 -9.74 -21.38 30.12
CA LYS A 146 -10.12 -20.61 31.31
C LYS A 146 -8.93 -20.26 32.23
N VAL A 147 -7.95 -21.14 32.34
CA VAL A 147 -6.74 -20.90 33.14
C VAL A 147 -5.84 -19.85 32.46
N ARG A 148 -5.71 -19.92 31.12
CA ARG A 148 -4.99 -18.94 30.32
C ARG A 148 -5.68 -17.57 30.35
N GLU A 149 -6.98 -17.52 30.13
CA GLU A 149 -7.81 -16.30 30.21
C GLU A 149 -7.62 -15.58 31.57
N LYS A 150 -7.63 -16.34 32.66
CA LYS A 150 -7.42 -15.79 33.99
C LYS A 150 -6.01 -15.21 34.15
N SER A 151 -5.01 -15.90 33.68
CA SER A 151 -3.61 -15.42 33.71
C SER A 151 -3.40 -14.16 32.86
N GLU A 152 -4.03 -14.09 31.67
CA GLU A 152 -3.99 -12.93 30.76
C GLU A 152 -4.74 -11.74 31.36
N LEU A 153 -5.90 -11.96 31.97
CA LEU A 153 -6.64 -10.93 32.68
C LEU A 153 -5.82 -10.34 33.82
N GLU A 154 -5.20 -11.19 34.65
CA GLU A 154 -4.32 -10.72 35.74
C GLU A 154 -3.12 -9.90 35.23
N LYS A 155 -2.54 -10.27 34.09
CA LYS A 155 -1.49 -9.48 33.44
C LYS A 155 -2.00 -8.14 32.96
N ALA A 156 -3.14 -8.12 32.25
CA ALA A 156 -3.78 -6.90 31.76
C ALA A 156 -4.17 -5.95 32.90
N GLU A 157 -4.69 -6.47 33.99
CA GLU A 157 -5.01 -5.69 35.22
C GLU A 157 -3.76 -5.06 35.82
N LYS A 158 -2.64 -5.80 35.93
CA LYS A 158 -1.38 -5.27 36.44
C LYS A 158 -0.85 -4.13 35.57
N VAL A 159 -0.83 -4.31 34.25
CA VAL A 159 -0.39 -3.27 33.29
C VAL A 159 -1.29 -2.03 33.39
N HIS A 160 -2.61 -2.22 33.47
CA HIS A 160 -3.56 -1.12 33.63
C HIS A 160 -3.31 -0.31 34.89
N VAL A 161 -3.10 -0.98 36.05
CA VAL A 161 -2.80 -0.32 37.30
C VAL A 161 -1.48 0.46 37.22
N GLN A 162 -0.44 -0.12 36.62
CA GLN A 162 0.85 0.56 36.44
C GLN A 162 0.70 1.83 35.58
N ASN A 163 -0.02 1.73 34.45
CA ASN A 163 -0.26 2.88 33.55
C ASN A 163 -1.04 3.99 34.25
N LEU A 164 -2.06 3.64 35.05
CA LEU A 164 -2.81 4.63 35.84
C LEU A 164 -1.96 5.33 36.87
N GLU A 165 -1.08 4.58 37.56
CA GLU A 165 -0.12 5.15 38.52
C GLU A 165 0.87 6.09 37.83
N GLU A 166 1.39 5.74 36.67
CA GLU A 166 2.28 6.60 35.90
C GLU A 166 1.59 7.91 35.44
N ILE A 167 0.38 7.82 34.90
CA ILE A 167 -0.42 8.99 34.53
C ILE A 167 -0.65 9.90 35.73
N LYS A 168 -0.96 9.32 36.89
CA LYS A 168 -1.16 10.05 38.14
C LYS A 168 0.14 10.69 38.65
N LYS A 169 1.28 9.99 38.60
CA LYS A 169 2.60 10.53 38.96
C LYS A 169 2.96 11.75 38.12
N VAL A 170 2.77 11.68 36.78
CA VAL A 170 3.02 12.80 35.89
C VAL A 170 2.16 14.02 36.24
N LEU A 171 0.87 13.81 36.59
CA LEU A 171 0.00 14.90 37.04
C LEU A 171 0.52 15.53 38.34
N VAL A 172 0.85 14.69 39.34
CA VAL A 172 1.34 15.16 40.67
C VAL A 172 2.61 15.99 40.50
N VAL A 173 3.56 15.55 39.68
CA VAL A 173 4.80 16.31 39.42
C VAL A 173 4.49 17.67 38.79
N LYS A 174 3.60 17.74 37.80
CA LYS A 174 3.21 19.00 37.13
C LYS A 174 2.44 19.92 38.10
N LEU A 175 1.55 19.37 38.92
CA LEU A 175 0.84 20.16 39.92
C LEU A 175 1.81 20.70 40.98
N MET A 176 2.79 19.91 41.44
CA MET A 176 3.81 20.37 42.40
C MET A 176 4.65 21.52 41.81
N GLN A 177 4.92 21.55 40.52
CA GLN A 177 5.61 22.69 39.89
C GLN A 177 4.79 23.98 39.93
N LEU A 178 3.45 23.90 39.87
CA LEU A 178 2.55 25.05 39.89
C LEU A 178 2.17 25.54 41.29
N VAL A 179 1.92 24.59 42.22
CA VAL A 179 1.38 24.89 43.54
C VAL A 179 2.34 24.58 44.71
N GLY A 180 3.54 24.09 44.41
CA GLY A 180 4.53 23.74 45.45
C GLY A 180 4.82 24.92 46.37
N GLY A 181 4.68 24.67 47.68
CA GLY A 181 4.89 25.67 48.74
C GLY A 181 3.72 26.67 48.97
N LYS A 182 2.71 26.68 48.13
CA LYS A 182 1.50 27.49 48.30
C LYS A 182 0.53 26.80 49.28
N THR A 183 -0.41 27.58 49.85
CA THR A 183 -1.50 27.06 50.70
C THR A 183 -2.81 27.04 49.93
N THR A 184 -3.62 26.00 50.10
CA THR A 184 -4.91 25.87 49.44
C THR A 184 -5.97 26.80 50.02
N THR A 185 -6.87 27.29 49.15
CA THR A 185 -8.10 27.98 49.55
C THR A 185 -9.23 27.05 49.95
N GLY A 186 -9.00 25.72 49.88
CA GLY A 186 -9.97 24.64 50.12
C GLY A 186 -10.33 23.92 48.84
N ILE A 187 -10.03 22.61 48.76
CA ILE A 187 -10.39 21.79 47.60
C ILE A 187 -11.74 21.14 47.87
N LYS A 188 -12.71 21.34 46.99
CA LYS A 188 -14.03 20.72 47.04
C LYS A 188 -14.14 19.59 46.05
N ASN A 189 -14.98 18.62 46.36
CA ASN A 189 -15.38 17.62 45.38
C ASN A 189 -16.57 18.15 44.52
N SER A 190 -16.94 17.40 43.49
CA SER A 190 -18.07 17.74 42.61
C SER A 190 -19.44 17.83 43.32
N PHE A 191 -19.53 17.37 44.57
CA PHE A 191 -20.72 17.40 45.41
C PHE A 191 -20.69 18.56 46.44
N GLY A 192 -19.61 19.40 46.43
CA GLY A 192 -19.48 20.56 47.33
C GLY A 192 -18.86 20.26 48.70
N GLU A 193 -18.48 19.02 48.96
CA GLU A 193 -17.82 18.63 50.23
C GLU A 193 -16.33 19.00 50.20
N GLU A 194 -15.78 19.44 51.30
CA GLU A 194 -14.35 19.77 51.42
C GLU A 194 -13.49 18.50 51.43
N ALA A 195 -12.77 18.25 50.36
CA ALA A 195 -11.79 17.16 50.25
C ALA A 195 -10.47 17.54 50.94
N VAL A 196 -10.09 18.83 50.95
CA VAL A 196 -8.92 19.36 51.65
C VAL A 196 -9.30 20.68 52.33
N PRO A 197 -9.07 20.86 53.67
CA PRO A 197 -9.41 22.07 54.37
C PRO A 197 -8.54 23.26 53.99
N LYS A 198 -9.10 24.47 54.11
CA LYS A 198 -8.39 25.73 53.82
C LYS A 198 -7.11 25.88 54.64
N GLY A 199 -6.07 26.42 54.03
CA GLY A 199 -4.80 26.68 54.69
C GLY A 199 -3.83 25.51 54.74
N THR A 200 -4.18 24.34 54.19
CA THR A 200 -3.29 23.19 54.08
C THR A 200 -2.20 23.46 53.02
N LYS A 201 -0.93 23.16 53.33
CA LYS A 201 0.17 23.26 52.36
C LYS A 201 0.16 22.10 51.40
N PHE A 202 0.34 22.43 50.12
CA PHE A 202 0.46 21.41 49.08
C PHE A 202 1.74 20.58 49.30
N SER A 203 1.58 19.28 49.37
CA SER A 203 2.67 18.30 49.45
C SER A 203 2.43 17.18 48.43
N GLU A 204 3.50 16.55 48.01
CA GLU A 204 3.41 15.43 47.05
C GLU A 204 2.55 14.28 47.60
N LYS A 205 2.63 14.00 48.90
CA LYS A 205 1.78 12.99 49.54
C LYS A 205 0.30 13.36 49.51
N LEU A 206 -0.04 14.62 49.75
CA LEU A 206 -1.41 15.10 49.67
C LEU A 206 -1.96 15.00 48.26
N LEU A 207 -1.21 15.51 47.26
CA LEU A 207 -1.61 15.43 45.88
C LEU A 207 -1.71 13.97 45.40
N GLY A 208 -0.80 13.09 45.83
CA GLY A 208 -0.85 11.66 45.52
C GLY A 208 -2.06 10.92 46.07
N SER A 209 -2.66 11.39 47.17
CA SER A 209 -3.83 10.75 47.82
C SER A 209 -5.17 11.20 47.21
N LEU A 210 -5.20 12.29 46.43
CA LEU A 210 -6.43 12.85 45.85
C LEU A 210 -6.98 12.01 44.69
N ASN A 211 -8.32 11.99 44.61
CA ASN A 211 -9.03 11.42 43.47
C ASN A 211 -9.50 12.52 42.53
N TYR A 212 -8.71 12.75 41.49
CA TYR A 212 -8.89 13.87 40.55
C TYR A 212 -10.14 13.78 39.65
N GLN A 213 -10.82 12.62 39.59
CA GLN A 213 -12.04 12.47 38.81
C GLN A 213 -13.24 13.23 39.40
N ASN A 214 -13.26 13.37 40.71
CA ASN A 214 -14.39 13.93 41.45
C ASN A 214 -14.05 15.28 42.12
N LEU A 215 -12.96 15.94 41.70
CA LEU A 215 -12.56 17.22 42.34
C LEU A 215 -12.95 18.41 41.45
N ASP A 216 -13.42 19.47 42.10
CA ASP A 216 -13.58 20.75 41.45
C ASP A 216 -12.22 21.47 41.37
N ALA A 217 -11.87 21.88 40.17
CA ALA A 217 -10.58 22.49 39.86
C ALA A 217 -10.62 24.03 39.90
N SER A 218 -11.73 24.64 40.33
CA SER A 218 -11.98 26.08 40.13
C SER A 218 -11.19 26.97 41.07
N ASP A 219 -11.04 26.59 42.37
CA ASP A 219 -10.59 27.50 43.44
C ASP A 219 -9.52 26.87 44.33
N TRP A 220 -8.42 26.35 43.79
CA TRP A 220 -7.36 25.72 44.56
C TRP A 220 -6.39 26.72 45.20
N THR A 221 -6.18 27.85 44.52
CA THR A 221 -5.25 28.91 44.91
C THR A 221 -5.92 30.28 44.82
N LYS A 222 -5.27 31.32 45.37
CA LYS A 222 -5.73 32.70 45.28
C LYS A 222 -5.49 33.37 43.94
N GLU A 223 -4.75 32.72 43.04
CA GLU A 223 -4.35 33.26 41.75
C GLU A 223 -5.20 32.61 40.61
N ASP A 224 -5.95 33.42 39.89
CA ASP A 224 -6.84 32.95 38.84
C ASP A 224 -6.11 32.27 37.69
N GLU A 225 -4.96 32.77 37.29
CA GLU A 225 -4.14 32.17 36.20
C GLU A 225 -3.67 30.76 36.61
N THR A 226 -3.25 30.59 37.86
CA THR A 226 -2.81 29.27 38.37
C THR A 226 -3.99 28.29 38.41
N ASN A 227 -5.18 28.76 38.76
CA ASN A 227 -6.39 27.93 38.81
C ASN A 227 -6.81 27.47 37.41
N GLU A 228 -6.69 28.32 36.40
CA GLU A 228 -6.94 27.94 35.02
C GLU A 228 -5.97 26.86 34.50
N LEU A 229 -4.68 26.97 34.84
CA LEU A 229 -3.70 25.94 34.48
C LEU A 229 -3.99 24.60 35.19
N ILE A 230 -4.36 24.65 36.46
CA ILE A 230 -4.77 23.45 37.23
C ILE A 230 -5.98 22.80 36.56
N LYS A 231 -6.99 23.58 36.19
CA LYS A 231 -8.20 23.09 35.52
C LYS A 231 -7.86 22.39 34.20
N ARG A 232 -6.98 22.98 33.39
CA ARG A 232 -6.50 22.36 32.13
C ARG A 232 -5.75 21.08 32.39
N LEU A 233 -4.87 21.03 33.40
CA LEU A 233 -4.11 19.82 33.74
C LEU A 233 -5.02 18.68 34.21
N ILE A 234 -6.00 18.98 35.05
CA ILE A 234 -6.96 17.98 35.55
C ILE A 234 -7.88 17.51 34.41
N HIS A 235 -8.29 18.41 33.51
CA HIS A 235 -9.07 18.05 32.35
C HIS A 235 -8.29 17.08 31.44
N ASN A 236 -7.03 17.39 31.11
CA ASN A 236 -6.17 16.53 30.29
C ASN A 236 -5.88 15.17 30.97
N PHE A 237 -5.74 15.17 32.30
CA PHE A 237 -5.62 13.93 33.06
C PHE A 237 -6.88 13.06 32.93
N ASN A 238 -8.07 13.66 33.09
CA ASN A 238 -9.33 12.94 32.96
C ASN A 238 -9.54 12.35 31.58
N ILE A 239 -9.12 13.05 30.52
CA ILE A 239 -9.14 12.51 29.15
C ILE A 239 -8.26 11.26 29.07
N LYS A 240 -6.99 11.38 29.47
CA LYS A 240 -6.04 10.24 29.42
C LYS A 240 -6.45 9.07 30.31
N PHE A 241 -7.00 9.38 31.49
CA PHE A 241 -7.51 8.36 32.41
C PHE A 241 -8.69 7.59 31.79
N ASN A 242 -9.62 8.30 31.15
CA ASN A 242 -10.76 7.67 30.50
C ASN A 242 -10.36 6.90 29.23
N GLU A 243 -9.36 7.37 28.49
CA GLU A 243 -8.79 6.65 27.36
C GLU A 243 -8.17 5.31 27.81
N GLU A 244 -7.36 5.33 28.87
CA GLU A 244 -6.72 4.11 29.39
C GLU A 244 -7.74 3.14 30.00
N LYS A 245 -8.73 3.66 30.71
CA LYS A 245 -9.86 2.85 31.20
C LYS A 245 -10.67 2.23 30.05
N GLY A 246 -10.92 3.01 29.01
CA GLY A 246 -11.60 2.51 27.81
C GLY A 246 -10.76 1.43 27.08
N ARG A 247 -9.44 1.58 27.05
CA ARG A 247 -8.52 0.59 26.50
C ARG A 247 -8.58 -0.72 27.30
N PHE A 248 -8.45 -0.63 28.63
CA PHE A 248 -8.54 -1.81 29.50
C PHE A 248 -9.88 -2.53 29.38
N LEU A 249 -11.01 -1.82 29.28
CA LEU A 249 -12.32 -2.43 29.10
C LEU A 249 -12.42 -3.18 27.76
N ARG A 250 -11.84 -2.64 26.69
CA ARG A 250 -11.77 -3.32 25.40
C ARG A 250 -10.91 -4.58 25.47
N ASP A 251 -9.72 -4.48 26.08
CA ASP A 251 -8.81 -5.61 26.25
C ASP A 251 -9.45 -6.71 27.10
N LYS A 252 -10.11 -6.33 28.19
CA LYS A 252 -10.86 -7.25 29.06
C LYS A 252 -12.00 -7.94 28.30
N TYR A 253 -12.73 -7.20 27.47
CA TYR A 253 -13.79 -7.75 26.65
C TYR A 253 -13.24 -8.72 25.59
N ALA A 254 -12.16 -8.37 24.93
CA ALA A 254 -11.50 -9.24 23.94
C ALA A 254 -11.01 -10.56 24.57
N ILE A 255 -10.47 -10.53 25.79
CA ILE A 255 -10.01 -11.72 26.50
C ILE A 255 -11.20 -12.61 26.97
N THR A 256 -12.28 -12.00 27.47
CA THR A 256 -13.41 -12.74 28.09
C THR A 256 -14.43 -13.25 27.05
N VAL A 257 -14.74 -12.46 26.06
CA VAL A 257 -15.76 -12.78 25.06
C VAL A 257 -15.15 -13.35 23.80
N GLY A 258 -13.88 -12.99 23.53
CA GLY A 258 -13.21 -13.25 22.27
C GLY A 258 -13.70 -12.29 21.17
N ASP A 259 -13.10 -12.40 20.01
CA ASP A 259 -13.48 -11.60 18.86
C ASP A 259 -14.68 -12.20 18.15
N GLU A 260 -15.58 -11.33 17.66
CA GLU A 260 -16.70 -11.74 16.81
C GLU A 260 -16.16 -12.05 15.41
N LEU A 261 -15.96 -13.34 15.12
CA LEU A 261 -15.52 -13.83 13.82
C LEU A 261 -16.68 -14.49 13.07
N PRO A 262 -16.66 -14.47 11.73
CA PRO A 262 -17.64 -15.14 10.90
C PRO A 262 -17.78 -16.63 11.25
N SER A 263 -18.91 -17.22 10.88
CA SER A 263 -19.15 -18.64 11.12
C SER A 263 -18.10 -19.50 10.41
N GLY A 264 -17.51 -20.46 11.13
CA GLY A 264 -16.48 -21.36 10.59
C GLY A 264 -15.04 -20.81 10.64
N VAL A 265 -14.81 -19.54 11.00
CA VAL A 265 -13.49 -18.98 11.19
C VAL A 265 -13.08 -19.10 12.65
N LEU A 266 -11.91 -19.68 12.90
CA LEU A 266 -11.33 -19.88 14.24
C LEU A 266 -10.40 -18.73 14.63
N LYS A 267 -9.56 -18.31 13.68
CA LYS A 267 -8.61 -17.20 13.84
C LYS A 267 -8.59 -16.35 12.58
N LEU A 268 -8.30 -15.07 12.73
CA LEU A 268 -8.06 -14.13 11.63
C LEU A 268 -6.79 -13.34 11.92
N ALA A 269 -5.79 -13.50 11.07
CA ALA A 269 -4.55 -12.76 11.15
C ALA A 269 -4.56 -11.62 10.13
N LYS A 270 -4.19 -10.40 10.55
CA LYS A 270 -4.06 -9.22 9.72
C LYS A 270 -2.66 -8.64 9.85
N VAL A 271 -2.04 -8.33 8.72
CA VAL A 271 -0.72 -7.72 8.63
C VAL A 271 -0.83 -6.43 7.83
N TYR A 272 -0.32 -5.33 8.38
CA TYR A 272 -0.31 -4.02 7.74
C TYR A 272 1.11 -3.68 7.32
N ILE A 273 1.30 -3.45 6.02
CA ILE A 273 2.59 -3.18 5.41
C ILE A 273 2.60 -1.76 4.85
N ALA A 274 3.58 -0.96 5.26
CA ALA A 274 3.82 0.36 4.69
C ALA A 274 4.86 0.26 3.57
N GLN A 275 4.50 0.76 2.41
CA GLN A 275 5.36 0.84 1.23
C GLN A 275 5.64 2.31 0.91
N LYS A 276 6.90 2.65 0.74
CA LYS A 276 7.32 3.96 0.23
C LYS A 276 7.49 3.85 -1.28
N ARG A 277 6.60 4.48 -2.04
CA ARG A 277 6.62 4.44 -3.51
C ARG A 277 7.10 5.77 -4.08
N LYS A 278 8.32 5.78 -4.61
CA LYS A 278 8.87 6.89 -5.38
C LYS A 278 8.28 6.94 -6.78
N LEU A 279 8.41 8.08 -7.44
CA LEU A 279 8.03 8.20 -8.84
C LEU A 279 8.96 7.37 -9.73
N ARG A 280 8.40 6.58 -10.62
CA ARG A 280 9.12 5.71 -11.57
C ARG A 280 8.66 5.94 -13.00
N VAL A 281 9.47 5.52 -13.96
CA VAL A 281 9.07 5.43 -15.36
C VAL A 281 7.89 4.47 -15.50
N GLY A 282 6.84 4.91 -16.20
CA GLY A 282 5.59 4.17 -16.34
C GLY A 282 4.47 4.62 -15.39
N ASP A 283 4.77 5.45 -14.39
CA ASP A 283 3.75 6.02 -13.51
C ASP A 283 2.90 7.05 -14.25
N LYS A 284 1.63 7.12 -13.91
CA LYS A 284 0.67 8.04 -14.53
C LYS A 284 0.57 9.33 -13.73
N MET A 285 0.72 10.44 -14.42
CA MET A 285 0.57 11.78 -13.87
C MET A 285 -0.49 12.57 -14.63
N ALA A 286 -1.08 13.54 -13.97
CA ALA A 286 -2.09 14.41 -14.57
C ALA A 286 -2.05 15.82 -13.97
N GLY A 287 -2.51 16.80 -14.76
CA GLY A 287 -2.88 18.10 -14.25
C GLY A 287 -4.36 18.14 -13.84
N ARG A 288 -4.89 19.36 -13.64
CA ARG A 288 -6.31 19.60 -13.27
C ARG A 288 -7.24 19.80 -14.48
N HIS A 289 -6.74 19.76 -15.69
CA HIS A 289 -7.46 20.12 -16.93
C HIS A 289 -7.70 18.91 -17.85
N GLY A 290 -7.72 17.68 -17.30
CA GLY A 290 -7.87 16.46 -18.10
C GLY A 290 -6.60 16.07 -18.88
N ASN A 291 -5.52 16.77 -18.69
CA ASN A 291 -4.20 16.44 -19.24
C ASN A 291 -3.57 15.33 -18.43
N LYS A 292 -3.52 14.16 -19.00
CA LYS A 292 -2.93 12.94 -18.40
C LYS A 292 -1.74 12.49 -19.25
N GLY A 293 -0.74 11.95 -18.57
CA GLY A 293 0.41 11.39 -19.26
C GLY A 293 1.12 10.33 -18.45
N ILE A 294 2.08 9.68 -19.07
CA ILE A 294 2.89 8.62 -18.45
C ILE A 294 4.34 9.07 -18.45
N VAL A 295 5.03 8.87 -17.33
CA VAL A 295 6.46 9.15 -17.23
C VAL A 295 7.23 8.23 -18.16
N ALA A 296 7.83 8.79 -19.21
CA ALA A 296 8.61 8.02 -20.17
C ALA A 296 10.09 7.95 -19.82
N LYS A 297 10.63 9.07 -19.30
CA LYS A 297 12.05 9.16 -18.96
C LYS A 297 12.27 10.07 -17.77
N ILE A 298 13.22 9.69 -16.92
CA ILE A 298 13.77 10.52 -15.86
C ILE A 298 15.16 10.90 -16.32
N VAL A 299 15.43 12.21 -16.42
CA VAL A 299 16.67 12.77 -16.94
C VAL A 299 17.42 13.48 -15.84
N ARG A 300 18.74 13.45 -15.89
CA ARG A 300 19.59 14.16 -14.91
C ARG A 300 19.35 15.65 -14.98
N ASP A 301 19.56 16.32 -13.86
CA ASP A 301 19.38 17.76 -13.73
C ASP A 301 20.23 18.58 -14.75
N GLU A 302 21.45 18.10 -15.01
CA GLU A 302 22.42 18.70 -15.93
C GLU A 302 22.00 18.62 -17.40
N ASP A 303 21.28 17.54 -17.78
CA ASP A 303 20.87 17.25 -19.16
C ASP A 303 19.51 17.84 -19.49
N MET A 304 18.79 18.39 -18.49
CA MET A 304 17.47 18.99 -18.69
C MET A 304 17.58 20.35 -19.40
N PRO A 305 16.59 20.73 -20.21
CA PRO A 305 16.49 22.09 -20.70
C PRO A 305 16.46 23.10 -19.56
N PHE A 306 17.12 24.24 -19.73
CA PHE A 306 17.21 25.26 -18.69
C PHE A 306 16.90 26.66 -19.22
N LEU A 307 16.47 27.54 -18.33
CA LEU A 307 16.20 28.95 -18.59
C LEU A 307 17.52 29.74 -18.73
N GLU A 308 17.42 30.99 -19.19
CA GLU A 308 18.54 31.90 -19.34
C GLU A 308 19.26 32.20 -18.02
N ASP A 309 18.54 32.10 -16.90
CA ASP A 309 19.10 32.25 -15.53
C ASP A 309 19.81 30.98 -15.02
N GLY A 310 19.86 29.92 -15.83
CA GLY A 310 20.45 28.64 -15.46
C GLY A 310 19.51 27.69 -14.67
N THR A 311 18.27 28.06 -14.44
CA THR A 311 17.29 27.20 -13.73
C THR A 311 16.81 26.07 -14.65
N PRO A 312 17.04 24.79 -14.32
CA PRO A 312 16.54 23.67 -15.12
C PRO A 312 15.03 23.54 -14.96
N VAL A 313 14.35 23.08 -16.03
CA VAL A 313 12.93 22.75 -15.95
C VAL A 313 12.73 21.41 -15.23
N ASP A 314 11.65 21.32 -14.46
CA ASP A 314 11.31 20.09 -13.74
C ASP A 314 10.63 19.04 -14.62
N VAL A 315 9.84 19.49 -15.60
CA VAL A 315 9.04 18.61 -16.46
C VAL A 315 8.97 19.17 -17.87
N VAL A 316 9.05 18.30 -18.87
CA VAL A 316 8.82 18.65 -20.27
C VAL A 316 7.58 17.94 -20.79
N LEU A 317 6.61 18.72 -21.26
CA LEU A 317 5.35 18.25 -21.82
C LEU A 317 5.27 18.48 -23.33
N ASN A 318 4.54 17.60 -24.04
CA ASN A 318 4.31 17.75 -25.45
C ASN A 318 3.20 18.78 -25.73
N PRO A 319 3.47 19.85 -26.47
CA PRO A 319 2.47 20.86 -26.82
C PRO A 319 1.36 20.32 -27.71
N LEU A 320 1.60 19.27 -28.52
CA LEU A 320 0.61 18.66 -29.40
C LEU A 320 -0.62 18.07 -28.66
N GLY A 321 -0.47 17.77 -27.36
CA GLY A 321 -1.56 17.30 -26.52
C GLY A 321 -2.59 18.38 -26.17
N VAL A 322 -2.33 19.66 -26.43
CA VAL A 322 -3.21 20.78 -26.06
C VAL A 322 -4.26 21.10 -27.14
N PRO A 323 -3.90 21.35 -28.42
CA PRO A 323 -4.87 21.81 -29.42
C PRO A 323 -5.99 20.83 -29.70
N SER A 324 -5.68 19.56 -29.84
CA SER A 324 -6.67 18.51 -30.19
C SER A 324 -7.68 18.27 -29.05
N ARG A 325 -7.32 18.55 -27.81
CA ARG A 325 -8.16 18.33 -26.63
C ARG A 325 -8.82 19.59 -26.10
N MET A 326 -8.51 20.74 -26.70
CA MET A 326 -9.12 22.05 -26.38
C MET A 326 -9.09 22.43 -24.87
N ASN A 327 -8.11 21.94 -24.12
CA ASN A 327 -7.91 22.21 -22.71
C ASN A 327 -6.92 23.35 -22.46
N ILE A 328 -7.22 24.53 -23.02
CA ILE A 328 -6.36 25.73 -22.98
C ILE A 328 -6.10 26.23 -21.54
N GLY A 329 -6.98 25.91 -20.60
CA GLY A 329 -6.86 26.29 -19.20
C GLY A 329 -5.54 25.85 -18.56
N GLN A 330 -4.91 24.75 -19.02
CA GLN A 330 -3.59 24.33 -18.56
C GLN A 330 -2.49 25.35 -18.91
N ILE A 331 -2.59 26.02 -20.08
CA ILE A 331 -1.62 27.04 -20.47
C ILE A 331 -1.81 28.30 -19.62
N TYR A 332 -3.05 28.75 -19.42
CA TYR A 332 -3.33 29.88 -18.55
C TYR A 332 -2.88 29.62 -17.11
N GLU A 333 -3.13 28.43 -16.57
CA GLU A 333 -2.61 28.03 -15.25
C GLU A 333 -1.10 28.07 -15.21
N THR A 334 -0.43 27.57 -16.23
CA THR A 334 1.06 27.52 -16.29
C THR A 334 1.65 28.91 -16.23
N VAL A 335 1.12 29.83 -17.03
CA VAL A 335 1.64 31.20 -17.15
C VAL A 335 1.35 32.01 -15.89
N LEU A 336 0.11 31.95 -15.39
CA LEU A 336 -0.28 32.61 -14.14
C LEU A 336 0.46 32.04 -12.93
N GLY A 337 0.74 30.73 -12.94
CA GLY A 337 1.54 30.06 -11.93
C GLY A 337 2.99 30.54 -11.88
N TRP A 338 3.57 30.88 -13.03
CA TRP A 338 4.91 31.49 -13.07
C TRP A 338 4.89 32.90 -12.48
N ALA A 339 3.91 33.72 -12.86
CA ALA A 339 3.73 35.05 -12.28
C ALA A 339 3.53 34.96 -10.74
N GLY A 340 2.75 34.00 -10.26
CA GLY A 340 2.56 33.78 -8.82
C GLY A 340 3.81 33.36 -8.09
N LYS A 341 4.71 32.58 -8.73
CA LYS A 341 6.00 32.20 -8.15
C LYS A 341 6.91 33.41 -7.98
N GLU A 342 7.00 34.28 -8.99
CA GLU A 342 7.84 35.49 -8.96
C GLU A 342 7.31 36.55 -7.98
N LEU A 343 5.99 36.76 -7.95
CA LEU A 343 5.36 37.69 -7.01
C LEU A 343 5.20 37.15 -5.58
N GLY A 344 5.47 35.86 -5.36
CA GLY A 344 5.31 35.20 -4.06
C GLY A 344 3.85 35.04 -3.59
N VAL A 345 2.89 35.08 -4.51
CA VAL A 345 1.45 34.96 -4.24
C VAL A 345 0.87 33.66 -4.78
N LYS A 346 -0.25 33.24 -4.23
CA LYS A 346 -1.04 32.10 -4.73
C LYS A 346 -2.35 32.60 -5.30
N PHE A 347 -2.65 32.20 -6.52
CA PHE A 347 -3.92 32.51 -7.18
C PHE A 347 -4.96 31.43 -6.87
N ALA A 348 -6.17 31.86 -6.51
CA ALA A 348 -7.32 31.00 -6.36
C ALA A 348 -8.36 31.40 -7.41
N THR A 349 -8.64 30.49 -8.34
CA THR A 349 -9.59 30.73 -9.46
C THR A 349 -10.76 29.74 -9.33
N PRO A 350 -11.89 30.13 -8.73
CA PRO A 350 -13.11 29.33 -8.69
C PRO A 350 -13.61 29.00 -10.11
N ILE A 351 -14.38 27.92 -10.25
CA ILE A 351 -14.82 27.39 -11.56
C ILE A 351 -15.63 28.44 -12.35
N PHE A 352 -16.48 29.22 -11.67
CA PHE A 352 -17.36 30.21 -12.31
C PHE A 352 -16.88 31.66 -12.18
N ASP A 353 -15.74 31.88 -11.54
CA ASP A 353 -15.10 33.18 -11.38
C ASP A 353 -13.59 33.02 -11.63
N GLY A 354 -13.25 32.60 -12.84
CA GLY A 354 -11.88 32.38 -13.31
C GLY A 354 -11.21 33.67 -13.74
N ALA A 355 -9.87 33.63 -13.88
CA ALA A 355 -9.09 34.76 -14.37
C ALA A 355 -9.34 34.99 -15.87
N ASN A 356 -9.53 36.25 -16.25
CA ASN A 356 -9.61 36.68 -17.63
C ASN A 356 -8.21 36.84 -18.25
N VAL A 357 -8.13 36.82 -19.57
CA VAL A 357 -6.84 36.95 -20.27
C VAL A 357 -6.15 38.29 -19.95
N GLU A 358 -6.94 39.36 -19.85
CA GLU A 358 -6.46 40.71 -19.50
C GLU A 358 -5.86 40.75 -18.07
N GLU A 359 -6.47 40.07 -17.12
CA GLU A 359 -5.94 39.95 -15.76
C GLU A 359 -4.64 39.14 -15.72
N ILE A 360 -4.57 38.06 -16.50
CA ILE A 360 -3.35 37.25 -16.62
C ILE A 360 -2.21 38.07 -17.21
N GLU A 361 -2.47 38.83 -18.28
CA GLU A 361 -1.47 39.71 -18.90
C GLU A 361 -1.00 40.77 -17.90
N HIS A 362 -1.89 41.37 -17.11
CA HIS A 362 -1.54 42.32 -16.07
C HIS A 362 -0.57 41.74 -15.03
N TYR A 363 -0.84 40.54 -14.49
CA TYR A 363 0.05 39.89 -13.52
C TYR A 363 1.40 39.47 -14.14
N ILE A 364 1.44 39.13 -15.43
CA ILE A 364 2.68 38.84 -16.14
C ILE A 364 3.54 40.11 -16.26
N GLU A 365 2.94 41.25 -16.59
CA GLU A 365 3.62 42.54 -16.66
C GLU A 365 4.11 42.97 -15.28
N GLU A 366 3.33 42.84 -14.23
CA GLU A 366 3.72 43.11 -12.86
C GLU A 366 4.90 42.25 -12.41
N ALA A 367 4.93 40.98 -12.76
CA ALA A 367 6.01 40.03 -12.52
C ALA A 367 7.23 40.23 -13.44
N LYS A 368 7.17 41.18 -14.43
CA LYS A 368 8.21 41.45 -15.42
C LYS A 368 8.60 40.20 -16.24
N LEU A 369 7.67 39.31 -16.46
CA LEU A 369 7.88 38.11 -17.22
C LEU A 369 7.64 38.33 -18.75
N PRO A 370 8.19 37.45 -19.61
CA PRO A 370 7.93 37.50 -21.03
C PRO A 370 6.43 37.31 -21.31
N ARG A 371 5.91 38.02 -22.32
CA ARG A 371 4.51 37.91 -22.72
C ARG A 371 4.10 36.46 -22.96
N LEU A 372 3.00 36.03 -22.37
CA LEU A 372 2.47 34.66 -22.42
C LEU A 372 3.47 33.57 -21.99
N GLY A 373 4.46 33.89 -21.12
CA GLY A 373 5.43 32.93 -20.64
C GLY A 373 6.38 32.37 -21.73
N SER A 374 6.45 33.05 -22.88
CA SER A 374 7.24 32.60 -24.03
C SER A 374 8.70 33.03 -23.93
N THR A 375 9.60 32.10 -23.62
CA THR A 375 11.02 32.34 -23.44
C THR A 375 11.89 31.38 -24.25
N TYR A 376 13.18 31.69 -24.37
CA TYR A 376 14.14 30.76 -24.94
C TYR A 376 14.67 29.82 -23.87
N LEU A 377 14.79 28.55 -24.25
CA LEU A 377 15.46 27.54 -23.44
C LEU A 377 16.78 27.12 -24.07
N TYR A 378 17.65 26.58 -23.25
CA TYR A 378 18.94 26.04 -23.65
C TYR A 378 18.96 24.54 -23.41
N ASP A 379 19.57 23.76 -24.29
CA ASP A 379 19.72 22.31 -24.14
C ASP A 379 20.80 21.99 -23.11
N GLY A 380 20.48 21.19 -22.11
CA GLY A 380 21.42 20.81 -21.05
C GLY A 380 22.64 20.04 -21.54
N GLU A 381 22.48 19.19 -22.57
CA GLU A 381 23.60 18.39 -23.11
C GLU A 381 24.58 19.21 -23.95
N THR A 382 24.09 20.13 -24.79
CA THR A 382 24.91 20.88 -25.74
C THR A 382 25.19 22.30 -25.31
N GLY A 383 24.42 22.85 -24.38
CA GLY A 383 24.44 24.26 -23.99
C GLY A 383 23.93 25.22 -25.08
N GLN A 384 23.43 24.73 -26.18
CA GLN A 384 22.94 25.56 -27.29
C GLN A 384 21.50 26.02 -27.02
N ARG A 385 21.20 27.24 -27.46
CA ARG A 385 19.85 27.79 -27.39
C ARG A 385 18.95 27.11 -28.43
N PHE A 386 17.74 26.77 -28.02
CA PHE A 386 16.71 26.31 -28.97
C PHE A 386 16.27 27.44 -29.92
N ASP A 387 15.95 27.09 -31.14
CA ASP A 387 15.61 28.08 -32.19
C ASP A 387 14.28 28.80 -31.92
N GLN A 388 13.34 28.11 -31.29
CA GLN A 388 12.00 28.62 -31.06
C GLN A 388 11.80 28.96 -29.56
N LYS A 389 10.98 30.00 -29.32
CA LYS A 389 10.50 30.30 -27.97
C LYS A 389 9.54 29.23 -27.52
N THR A 390 9.63 28.86 -26.26
CA THR A 390 8.80 27.85 -25.60
C THR A 390 7.98 28.48 -24.48
N THR A 391 6.75 28.01 -24.29
CA THR A 391 5.96 28.41 -23.13
C THR A 391 6.47 27.68 -21.91
N VAL A 392 6.92 28.44 -20.92
CA VAL A 392 7.40 27.94 -19.64
C VAL A 392 6.54 28.51 -18.53
N GLY A 393 6.41 27.79 -17.45
CA GLY A 393 5.70 28.30 -16.26
C GLY A 393 5.51 27.24 -15.20
N VAL A 394 4.69 27.51 -14.23
CA VAL A 394 4.47 26.63 -13.07
C VAL A 394 3.05 26.07 -13.10
N ILE A 395 2.93 24.75 -13.13
CA ILE A 395 1.64 24.05 -13.13
C ILE A 395 1.53 23.11 -11.94
N TYR A 396 0.29 22.85 -11.50
CA TYR A 396 -0.02 21.87 -10.48
C TYR A 396 -0.15 20.47 -11.11
N ILE A 397 0.71 19.55 -10.73
CA ILE A 397 0.74 18.18 -11.23
C ILE A 397 0.43 17.21 -10.09
N ILE A 398 -0.33 16.16 -10.40
CA ILE A 398 -0.77 15.13 -9.47
C ILE A 398 -0.25 13.77 -9.95
N LYS A 399 0.37 13.00 -9.07
CA LYS A 399 0.63 11.58 -9.29
C LYS A 399 -0.65 10.80 -9.07
N LEU A 400 -1.07 10.01 -10.06
CA LEU A 400 -2.27 9.18 -9.95
C LEU A 400 -1.94 7.83 -9.29
N SER A 401 -2.95 7.18 -8.71
CA SER A 401 -2.82 5.86 -8.10
C SER A 401 -2.55 4.71 -9.08
N HIS A 402 -2.53 5.01 -10.38
CA HIS A 402 -2.18 4.06 -11.43
C HIS A 402 -0.64 3.99 -11.59
N MET A 403 0.00 3.23 -10.72
CA MET A 403 1.45 3.05 -10.72
C MET A 403 1.86 1.81 -11.50
N VAL A 404 3.07 1.83 -12.07
CA VAL A 404 3.60 0.72 -12.87
C VAL A 404 3.77 -0.55 -12.05
N ASP A 405 4.16 -0.44 -10.77
CA ASP A 405 4.38 -1.58 -9.89
C ASP A 405 3.09 -2.41 -9.69
N ASP A 406 1.92 -1.77 -9.71
CA ASP A 406 0.64 -2.46 -9.57
C ASP A 406 0.19 -3.15 -10.86
N LYS A 407 0.72 -2.73 -12.01
CA LYS A 407 0.30 -3.21 -13.34
C LYS A 407 1.30 -4.16 -14.00
N MET A 408 2.57 -4.06 -13.63
CA MET A 408 3.61 -4.95 -14.15
C MET A 408 3.33 -6.38 -13.72
N HIS A 409 3.29 -7.29 -14.69
CA HIS A 409 3.00 -8.69 -14.45
C HIS A 409 3.73 -9.59 -15.43
N ALA A 410 4.27 -10.69 -14.95
CA ALA A 410 4.89 -11.75 -15.72
C ALA A 410 4.49 -13.12 -15.17
N ARG A 411 4.45 -14.12 -16.05
CA ARG A 411 4.14 -15.50 -15.66
C ARG A 411 5.06 -16.45 -16.40
N SER A 412 5.58 -17.44 -15.69
CA SER A 412 6.20 -18.63 -16.28
C SER A 412 5.26 -19.83 -16.16
N ILE A 413 4.99 -20.27 -14.95
CA ILE A 413 4.08 -21.36 -14.60
C ILE A 413 3.10 -20.81 -13.57
N GLY A 414 1.84 -21.23 -13.63
CA GLY A 414 0.82 -20.79 -12.70
C GLY A 414 -0.44 -21.65 -12.74
N PRO A 415 -1.53 -21.25 -12.11
CA PRO A 415 -2.77 -21.99 -12.07
C PRO A 415 -3.49 -22.05 -13.42
N TYR A 416 -4.18 -23.15 -13.64
CA TYR A 416 -4.94 -23.45 -14.85
C TYR A 416 -6.41 -23.65 -14.53
N SER A 417 -7.29 -23.42 -15.52
CA SER A 417 -8.70 -23.74 -15.43
C SER A 417 -8.90 -25.25 -15.30
N LEU A 418 -9.89 -25.69 -14.54
CA LEU A 418 -10.16 -27.12 -14.35
C LEU A 418 -10.72 -27.80 -15.60
N ILE A 419 -11.55 -27.12 -16.39
CA ILE A 419 -12.24 -27.71 -17.55
C ILE A 419 -11.37 -27.56 -18.80
N THR A 420 -11.02 -26.36 -19.18
CA THR A 420 -10.28 -26.07 -20.43
C THR A 420 -8.79 -26.25 -20.31
N GLN A 421 -8.24 -26.40 -19.09
CA GLN A 421 -6.82 -26.48 -18.81
C GLN A 421 -5.98 -25.28 -19.35
N GLN A 422 -6.65 -24.17 -19.64
CA GLN A 422 -6.03 -22.94 -20.06
C GLN A 422 -5.51 -22.14 -18.87
N PRO A 423 -4.44 -21.35 -19.02
CA PRO A 423 -3.99 -20.44 -17.97
C PRO A 423 -5.10 -19.50 -17.54
N LEU A 424 -5.23 -19.26 -16.23
CA LEU A 424 -6.16 -18.26 -15.71
C LEU A 424 -5.75 -16.86 -16.17
N GLY A 425 -6.68 -15.90 -16.18
CA GLY A 425 -6.43 -14.51 -16.54
C GLY A 425 -6.28 -13.62 -15.30
N GLY A 426 -5.58 -12.48 -15.47
CA GLY A 426 -5.45 -11.45 -14.45
C GLY A 426 -4.24 -11.59 -13.52
N LYS A 427 -3.69 -10.46 -13.07
CA LYS A 427 -2.51 -10.39 -12.19
C LYS A 427 -2.78 -11.03 -10.82
N ALA A 428 -3.97 -10.82 -10.25
CA ALA A 428 -4.32 -11.33 -8.93
C ALA A 428 -4.32 -12.86 -8.84
N GLN A 429 -4.60 -13.53 -9.95
CA GLN A 429 -4.62 -14.99 -10.05
C GLN A 429 -3.31 -15.57 -10.62
N PHE A 430 -2.27 -14.75 -10.73
CA PHE A 430 -1.03 -15.12 -11.40
C PHE A 430 -1.29 -15.69 -12.80
N GLY A 431 -2.18 -15.00 -13.54
CA GLY A 431 -2.68 -15.43 -14.84
C GLY A 431 -1.78 -15.06 -16.00
N GLY A 432 -2.05 -15.63 -17.16
CA GLY A 432 -1.36 -15.33 -18.42
C GLY A 432 -2.03 -14.21 -19.21
N GLN A 433 -1.33 -13.74 -20.25
CA GLN A 433 -1.87 -12.80 -21.23
C GLN A 433 -2.80 -13.54 -22.19
N ARG A 434 -3.87 -12.88 -22.61
CA ARG A 434 -4.80 -13.42 -23.59
C ARG A 434 -4.30 -13.16 -25.00
N LEU A 435 -4.10 -14.21 -25.79
CA LEU A 435 -3.98 -14.14 -27.24
C LEU A 435 -5.40 -14.22 -27.84
N GLY A 436 -5.94 -13.09 -28.27
CA GLY A 436 -7.28 -13.02 -28.82
C GLY A 436 -7.34 -13.49 -30.27
N GLU A 437 -8.54 -13.50 -30.85
CA GLU A 437 -8.80 -13.91 -32.22
C GLU A 437 -8.03 -13.03 -33.24
N MET A 438 -7.98 -11.71 -32.99
CA MET A 438 -7.27 -10.80 -33.88
C MET A 438 -5.75 -11.03 -33.88
N GLU A 439 -5.16 -11.36 -32.69
CA GLU A 439 -3.74 -11.68 -32.56
C GLU A 439 -3.41 -13.01 -33.30
N VAL A 440 -4.33 -13.97 -33.31
CA VAL A 440 -4.21 -15.19 -34.09
C VAL A 440 -4.18 -14.87 -35.59
N TRP A 441 -5.08 -14.01 -36.08
CA TRP A 441 -5.09 -13.57 -37.51
C TRP A 441 -3.77 -12.88 -37.91
N ALA A 442 -3.19 -12.10 -37.01
CA ALA A 442 -1.90 -11.47 -37.28
C ALA A 442 -0.78 -12.51 -37.46
N LEU A 443 -0.74 -13.57 -36.65
CA LEU A 443 0.22 -14.67 -36.79
C LEU A 443 -0.01 -15.47 -38.08
N GLU A 444 -1.27 -15.69 -38.46
CA GLU A 444 -1.63 -16.32 -39.74
C GLU A 444 -1.16 -15.48 -40.93
N ALA A 445 -1.35 -14.16 -40.85
CA ALA A 445 -0.90 -13.23 -41.92
C ALA A 445 0.63 -13.24 -42.10
N TYR A 446 1.38 -13.42 -41.05
CA TYR A 446 2.84 -13.59 -41.09
C TYR A 446 3.29 -14.99 -41.53
N GLY A 447 2.37 -15.97 -41.63
CA GLY A 447 2.70 -17.35 -41.97
C GLY A 447 3.47 -18.08 -40.84
N ALA A 448 3.39 -17.60 -39.60
CA ALA A 448 4.12 -18.13 -38.46
C ALA A 448 3.40 -19.34 -37.83
N SER A 449 3.19 -20.42 -38.60
CA SER A 449 2.41 -21.60 -38.18
C SER A 449 2.98 -22.31 -36.94
N ASN A 450 4.28 -22.51 -36.86
CA ASN A 450 4.93 -23.19 -35.76
C ASN A 450 4.78 -22.40 -34.45
N ILE A 451 4.90 -21.07 -34.51
CA ILE A 451 4.71 -20.21 -33.31
C ILE A 451 3.26 -20.26 -32.87
N LEU A 452 2.31 -20.21 -33.82
CA LEU A 452 0.89 -20.31 -33.52
C LEU A 452 0.55 -21.65 -32.85
N GLN A 453 1.07 -22.76 -33.38
CA GLN A 453 0.90 -24.08 -32.78
C GLN A 453 1.46 -24.15 -31.37
N GLU A 454 2.65 -23.62 -31.14
CA GLU A 454 3.27 -23.57 -29.81
C GLU A 454 2.43 -22.75 -28.82
N LEU A 455 1.93 -21.58 -29.22
CA LEU A 455 1.08 -20.73 -28.40
C LEU A 455 -0.26 -21.37 -28.03
N LEU A 456 -0.83 -22.15 -28.94
CA LEU A 456 -2.12 -22.83 -28.73
C LEU A 456 -2.00 -24.12 -27.93
N THR A 457 -0.85 -24.78 -27.90
CA THR A 457 -0.65 -26.12 -27.30
C THR A 457 0.26 -26.10 -26.08
N VAL A 458 1.56 -26.12 -26.29
CA VAL A 458 2.59 -26.27 -25.22
C VAL A 458 2.55 -25.11 -24.22
N LYS A 459 2.26 -23.91 -24.65
CA LYS A 459 2.17 -22.72 -23.80
C LYS A 459 0.77 -22.53 -23.17
N SER A 460 -0.23 -23.24 -23.60
CA SER A 460 -1.61 -23.06 -23.17
C SER A 460 -2.20 -24.30 -22.50
N ASP A 461 -2.84 -25.19 -23.26
CA ASP A 461 -3.74 -26.20 -22.74
C ASP A 461 -3.35 -27.67 -22.99
N ASP A 462 -2.21 -27.94 -23.60
CA ASP A 462 -1.66 -29.29 -23.71
C ASP A 462 -1.00 -29.72 -22.39
N ILE A 463 -1.70 -30.51 -21.57
CA ILE A 463 -1.23 -30.95 -20.25
C ILE A 463 0.07 -31.75 -20.34
N GLN A 464 0.11 -32.73 -21.26
CA GLN A 464 1.31 -33.58 -21.42
C GLN A 464 2.45 -32.82 -22.07
N GLY A 465 2.15 -31.96 -23.04
CA GLY A 465 3.13 -31.13 -23.71
C GLY A 465 3.80 -30.14 -22.75
N ARG A 466 3.05 -29.53 -21.83
CA ARG A 466 3.60 -28.63 -20.80
C ARG A 466 4.61 -29.34 -19.90
N ALA A 467 4.26 -30.52 -19.39
CA ALA A 467 5.14 -31.28 -18.50
C ALA A 467 6.44 -31.72 -19.20
N LYS A 468 6.31 -32.23 -20.42
CA LYS A 468 7.47 -32.65 -21.25
C LYS A 468 8.33 -31.46 -21.66
N ALA A 469 7.73 -30.32 -21.98
CA ALA A 469 8.46 -29.10 -22.33
C ALA A 469 9.30 -28.58 -21.14
N TYR A 470 8.70 -28.58 -19.96
CA TYR A 470 9.41 -28.19 -18.73
C TYR A 470 10.59 -29.15 -18.44
N GLU A 471 10.37 -30.45 -18.57
CA GLU A 471 11.41 -31.45 -18.42
C GLU A 471 12.55 -31.27 -19.45
N ALA A 472 12.22 -31.01 -20.71
CA ALA A 472 13.18 -30.77 -21.76
C ALA A 472 14.03 -29.49 -21.50
N ILE A 473 13.41 -28.41 -21.03
CA ILE A 473 14.13 -27.19 -20.66
C ILE A 473 15.10 -27.43 -19.52
N VAL A 474 14.69 -28.18 -18.48
CA VAL A 474 15.54 -28.48 -17.32
C VAL A 474 16.71 -29.39 -17.73
N LYS A 475 16.50 -30.35 -18.63
CA LYS A 475 17.53 -31.27 -19.13
C LYS A 475 18.41 -30.67 -20.23
N GLY A 476 17.96 -29.59 -20.88
CA GLY A 476 18.64 -29.01 -22.05
C GLY A 476 18.37 -29.77 -23.35
N ASP A 477 17.30 -30.57 -23.41
CA ASP A 477 16.87 -31.33 -24.58
C ASP A 477 16.02 -30.49 -25.52
N ASN A 478 15.77 -31.01 -26.74
CA ASN A 478 14.87 -30.39 -27.68
C ASN A 478 13.40 -30.42 -27.19
N LEU A 479 12.62 -29.39 -27.49
CA LEU A 479 11.22 -29.35 -27.15
C LEU A 479 10.43 -30.49 -27.81
N PRO A 480 9.44 -31.07 -27.12
CA PRO A 480 8.62 -32.14 -27.67
C PRO A 480 7.73 -31.67 -28.79
N ILE A 481 7.27 -32.59 -29.61
CA ILE A 481 6.23 -32.33 -30.61
C ILE A 481 4.94 -31.98 -29.86
N PRO A 482 4.24 -30.87 -30.20
CA PRO A 482 2.98 -30.48 -29.59
C PRO A 482 1.89 -31.53 -29.75
N GLY A 483 1.08 -31.72 -28.71
CA GLY A 483 -0.10 -32.57 -28.73
C GLY A 483 -1.39 -31.85 -29.16
N ILE A 484 -2.52 -32.45 -28.84
CA ILE A 484 -3.84 -31.87 -29.12
C ILE A 484 -4.23 -30.97 -27.92
N PRO A 485 -4.74 -29.73 -28.19
CA PRO A 485 -5.25 -28.86 -27.13
C PRO A 485 -6.43 -29.49 -26.39
N GLU A 486 -6.44 -29.41 -25.04
CA GLU A 486 -7.51 -29.95 -24.23
C GLU A 486 -8.87 -29.27 -24.49
N SER A 487 -8.85 -27.97 -24.83
CA SER A 487 -10.06 -27.24 -25.26
C SER A 487 -10.70 -27.83 -26.51
N PHE A 488 -9.91 -28.44 -27.40
CA PHE A 488 -10.43 -29.17 -28.55
C PHE A 488 -11.12 -30.49 -28.11
N ASN A 489 -10.56 -31.22 -27.15
CA ASN A 489 -11.20 -32.40 -26.57
C ASN A 489 -12.54 -32.04 -25.91
N VAL A 490 -12.62 -30.91 -25.20
CA VAL A 490 -13.89 -30.41 -24.64
C VAL A 490 -14.90 -30.14 -25.73
N LEU A 491 -14.53 -29.51 -26.84
CA LEU A 491 -15.40 -29.30 -27.99
C LEU A 491 -15.92 -30.62 -28.57
N VAL A 492 -15.05 -31.63 -28.74
CA VAL A 492 -15.43 -32.96 -29.20
C VAL A 492 -16.45 -33.60 -28.29
N HIS A 493 -16.26 -33.54 -26.99
CA HIS A 493 -17.20 -34.04 -26.01
C HIS A 493 -18.54 -33.32 -26.03
N GLU A 494 -18.55 -32.00 -26.22
CA GLU A 494 -19.77 -31.23 -26.36
C GLU A 494 -20.54 -31.61 -27.64
N LEU A 495 -19.84 -31.77 -28.77
CA LEU A 495 -20.45 -32.22 -30.03
C LEU A 495 -21.03 -33.65 -29.91
N ARG A 496 -20.30 -34.55 -29.27
CA ARG A 496 -20.81 -35.90 -28.96
C ARG A 496 -22.05 -35.87 -28.05
N GLY A 497 -22.10 -34.94 -27.10
CA GLY A 497 -23.27 -34.66 -26.28
C GLY A 497 -24.47 -34.19 -27.08
N LEU A 498 -24.26 -33.56 -28.24
CA LEU A 498 -25.30 -33.20 -29.22
C LEU A 498 -25.59 -34.32 -30.22
N ALA A 499 -25.12 -35.55 -29.97
CA ALA A 499 -25.23 -36.71 -30.86
C ALA A 499 -24.56 -36.57 -32.24
N LEU A 500 -23.53 -35.70 -32.31
CA LEU A 500 -22.65 -35.61 -33.47
C LEU A 500 -21.38 -36.42 -33.19
N ASP A 501 -21.03 -37.32 -34.07
CA ASP A 501 -19.80 -38.11 -33.97
C ASP A 501 -18.70 -37.44 -34.80
N LEU A 502 -17.51 -37.36 -34.23
CA LEU A 502 -16.32 -36.86 -34.91
C LEU A 502 -15.29 -37.96 -34.96
N ASP A 503 -14.95 -38.36 -36.15
CA ASP A 503 -13.90 -39.32 -36.45
C ASP A 503 -12.67 -38.57 -36.93
N PHE A 504 -11.52 -38.91 -36.40
CA PHE A 504 -10.24 -38.28 -36.81
C PHE A 504 -9.43 -39.32 -37.56
N ASP A 505 -9.10 -39.02 -38.79
CA ASP A 505 -8.12 -39.80 -39.55
C ASP A 505 -6.74 -39.58 -38.90
N GLU A 506 -6.06 -40.64 -38.49
CA GLU A 506 -4.72 -40.62 -37.91
C GLU A 506 -3.65 -40.17 -38.89
#